data_2fa917156db85bd41f21e7c2266ce7e1
#
_entry.id   2fa917156db85bd41f21e7c2266ce7e1
#
_cell.length_a   1.000
_cell.length_b   1.000
_cell.length_c   1.000
_cell.angle_alpha   90.00
_cell.angle_beta   90.00
_cell.angle_gamma   90.00
#
_symmetry.space_group_name_H-M   'P 1'
#
loop_
_entity.id
_entity.type
_entity.pdbx_description
1 polymer ?
#
loop_
_entity_poly.entity_id
_entity_poly.type
_entity_poly.pdbx_seq_one_letter_code
_entity_poly.pdbx_strand_id
1 'polypeptide(L)'
;MGQEIALEVKDLHIRYRCLKSFSIRKSLLQFKKANTKVFEAVRGVSFQVPKGEILGIVGKNGSGKSTMLRAIAGIFSPDEGSIDLHGNSVSLLSIGVGFQRELTGRENIVLSGMLLGFSEAQVREKMDEIIEFANLGEFIDMPVKTYSSGMHSKLAFSITAILESDIMLIDEVLSVGDSKFKKKSYNKMKQLISDKDRTVLIVSHNSDTLKELCTSVLWLHEGEMRMLGKPEEVLPAYEEFMS
;
A
#
# COMPACT_ATOMS: atom_id res chain seq x y z
N MET A 1 -3.26 11.25 29.18
CA MET A 1 -2.96 9.88 28.73
C MET A 1 -2.38 10.04 27.33
N GLY A 2 -1.13 9.56 27.07
CA GLY A 2 -0.56 9.60 25.73
C GLY A 2 -1.38 8.72 24.78
N GLN A 3 -1.59 9.16 23.54
CA GLN A 3 -2.22 8.32 22.52
C GLN A 3 -1.33 7.09 22.26
N GLU A 4 -1.95 5.92 22.18
CA GLU A 4 -1.26 4.67 21.80
C GLU A 4 -0.78 4.80 20.34
N ILE A 5 0.51 4.52 20.08
CA ILE A 5 1.09 4.60 18.75
C ILE A 5 0.91 3.26 18.05
N ALA A 6 0.34 3.28 16.85
CA ALA A 6 0.16 2.09 16.02
C ALA A 6 1.37 1.84 15.11
N LEU A 7 1.99 2.91 14.62
CA LEU A 7 3.14 2.85 13.71
C LEU A 7 4.15 3.92 14.08
N GLU A 8 5.41 3.55 14.19
CA GLU A 8 6.52 4.48 14.30
C GLU A 8 7.54 4.25 13.20
N VAL A 9 7.91 5.31 12.49
CA VAL A 9 8.96 5.33 11.47
C VAL A 9 10.07 6.26 11.95
N LYS A 10 11.31 5.76 12.01
CA LYS A 10 12.48 6.51 12.48
C LYS A 10 13.59 6.50 11.43
N ASP A 11 13.97 7.68 10.98
CA ASP A 11 15.12 7.93 10.09
C ASP A 11 15.16 6.96 8.89
N LEU A 12 14.01 6.80 8.24
CA LEU A 12 13.81 5.82 7.18
C LEU A 12 14.55 6.22 5.90
N HIS A 13 15.48 5.38 5.46
CA HIS A 13 16.19 5.52 4.18
C HIS A 13 15.94 4.31 3.30
N ILE A 14 15.63 4.55 2.02
CA ILE A 14 15.42 3.50 1.01
C ILE A 14 16.13 3.88 -0.27
N ARG A 15 17.03 3.00 -0.74
CA ARG A 15 17.91 3.22 -1.89
C ARG A 15 17.73 2.15 -2.96
N TYR A 16 17.57 2.57 -4.19
CA TYR A 16 17.56 1.69 -5.35
C TYR A 16 18.89 1.75 -6.08
N ARG A 17 19.49 0.57 -6.36
CA ARG A 17 20.68 0.47 -7.19
C ARG A 17 20.28 0.29 -8.66
N CYS A 18 20.39 1.36 -9.43
CA CYS A 18 20.12 1.31 -10.87
C CYS A 18 21.35 0.81 -11.61
N LEU A 19 21.28 -0.41 -12.16
CA LEU A 19 22.27 -0.89 -13.10
C LEU A 19 22.09 -0.15 -14.42
N LYS A 20 23.07 0.62 -14.87
CA LYS A 20 23.07 1.13 -16.25
C LYS A 20 23.12 -0.07 -17.19
N SER A 21 22.22 -0.09 -18.20
CA SER A 21 22.22 -1.13 -19.22
C SER A 21 23.60 -1.22 -19.89
N PHE A 22 24.28 -2.34 -19.72
CA PHE A 22 25.53 -2.60 -20.38
C PHE A 22 25.26 -3.22 -21.75
N SER A 23 25.76 -2.61 -22.82
CA SER A 23 25.98 -3.30 -24.09
C SER A 23 27.06 -4.35 -23.87
N ILE A 24 26.70 -5.61 -24.01
CA ILE A 24 27.58 -6.79 -23.83
C ILE A 24 28.89 -6.67 -24.66
N ARG A 25 28.84 -5.98 -25.81
CA ARG A 25 30.01 -5.74 -26.66
C ARG A 25 31.09 -4.82 -26.07
N LYS A 26 30.74 -3.92 -25.10
CA LYS A 26 31.71 -3.03 -24.45
C LYS A 26 32.29 -3.60 -23.15
N SER A 27 31.70 -4.63 -22.58
CA SER A 27 32.09 -5.22 -21.31
C SER A 27 33.31 -6.15 -21.41
N LEU A 28 33.58 -6.71 -22.60
CA LEU A 28 34.72 -7.64 -22.80
C LEU A 28 36.08 -6.94 -22.92
N LEU A 29 36.12 -5.62 -23.02
CA LEU A 29 37.36 -4.88 -23.26
C LEU A 29 37.74 -3.89 -22.14
N GLN A 30 36.96 -3.71 -21.11
CA GLN A 30 37.29 -2.83 -20.00
C GLN A 30 36.81 -3.39 -18.66
N PHE A 31 37.75 -3.83 -17.83
CA PHE A 31 37.59 -4.08 -16.38
C PHE A 31 37.29 -2.75 -15.62
N LYS A 32 36.25 -2.02 -15.97
CA LYS A 32 35.79 -0.88 -15.19
C LYS A 32 34.65 -1.33 -14.29
N LYS A 33 34.83 -1.09 -12.96
CA LYS A 33 33.75 -1.22 -11.96
C LYS A 33 32.47 -0.62 -12.52
N ALA A 34 31.38 -1.39 -12.54
CA ALA A 34 30.07 -0.92 -12.94
C ALA A 34 29.69 0.31 -12.09
N ASN A 35 29.59 1.47 -12.71
CA ASN A 35 29.12 2.68 -12.03
C ASN A 35 27.61 2.51 -11.76
N THR A 36 27.26 1.93 -10.63
CA THR A 36 25.90 1.82 -10.13
C THR A 36 25.46 3.21 -9.66
N LYS A 37 24.45 3.79 -10.33
CA LYS A 37 23.82 4.99 -9.82
C LYS A 37 22.85 4.59 -8.69
N VAL A 38 23.12 5.05 -7.49
CA VAL A 38 22.20 4.90 -6.35
C VAL A 38 21.17 6.00 -6.44
N PHE A 39 19.90 5.63 -6.41
CA PHE A 39 18.76 6.55 -6.30
C PHE A 39 18.15 6.36 -4.92
N GLU A 40 18.15 7.41 -4.11
CA GLU A 40 17.57 7.40 -2.77
C GLU A 40 16.11 7.87 -2.87
N ALA A 41 15.20 6.92 -2.70
CA ALA A 41 13.77 7.14 -2.87
C ALA A 41 13.10 7.69 -1.59
N VAL A 42 13.65 7.37 -0.42
CA VAL A 42 13.23 7.89 0.89
C VAL A 42 14.49 8.28 1.65
N ARG A 43 14.49 9.47 2.28
CA ARG A 43 15.68 10.14 2.83
C ARG A 43 15.39 10.66 4.24
N GLY A 44 15.68 9.85 5.26
CA GLY A 44 15.59 10.24 6.67
C GLY A 44 14.19 10.62 7.13
N VAL A 45 13.15 9.93 6.65
CA VAL A 45 11.76 10.22 7.03
C VAL A 45 11.45 9.64 8.39
N SER A 46 10.91 10.50 9.29
CA SER A 46 10.50 10.11 10.64
C SER A 46 9.11 10.66 10.96
N PHE A 47 8.21 9.77 11.42
CA PHE A 47 6.87 10.15 11.90
C PHE A 47 6.27 9.05 12.76
N GLN A 48 5.22 9.38 13.49
CA GLN A 48 4.41 8.46 14.27
C GLN A 48 2.95 8.56 13.85
N VAL A 49 2.24 7.43 13.88
CA VAL A 49 0.81 7.37 13.59
C VAL A 49 0.11 6.79 14.82
N PRO A 50 -0.70 7.59 15.51
CA PRO A 50 -1.54 7.11 16.59
C PRO A 50 -2.53 6.05 16.13
N LYS A 51 -2.97 5.18 17.04
CA LYS A 51 -4.02 4.22 16.79
C LYS A 51 -5.34 4.93 16.45
N GLY A 52 -6.03 4.45 15.43
CA GLY A 52 -7.26 5.06 14.92
C GLY A 52 -7.05 6.31 14.06
N GLU A 53 -5.80 6.67 13.77
CA GLU A 53 -5.46 7.80 12.90
C GLU A 53 -5.67 7.43 11.42
N ILE A 54 -6.14 8.42 10.64
CA ILE A 54 -6.21 8.32 9.17
C ILE A 54 -5.21 9.30 8.59
N LEU A 55 -4.02 8.81 8.22
CA LEU A 55 -2.93 9.61 7.67
C LEU A 55 -3.00 9.64 6.13
N GLY A 56 -3.25 10.81 5.55
CA GLY A 56 -3.09 11.07 4.13
C GLY A 56 -1.62 11.25 3.75
N ILE A 57 -1.20 10.80 2.58
CA ILE A 57 0.16 11.00 2.07
C ILE A 57 0.07 11.65 0.69
N VAL A 58 0.62 12.86 0.56
CA VAL A 58 0.67 13.63 -0.70
C VAL A 58 2.10 13.83 -1.18
N GLY A 59 2.26 14.12 -2.46
CA GLY A 59 3.55 14.43 -3.09
C GLY A 59 3.54 14.12 -4.58
N LYS A 60 4.49 14.69 -5.33
CA LYS A 60 4.66 14.44 -6.77
C LYS A 60 4.91 12.96 -7.08
N ASN A 61 4.66 12.57 -8.34
CA ASN A 61 5.08 11.24 -8.81
C ASN A 61 6.61 11.09 -8.65
N GLY A 62 7.04 9.96 -8.10
CA GLY A 62 8.44 9.71 -7.80
C GLY A 62 8.95 10.32 -6.48
N SER A 63 8.10 10.93 -5.64
CA SER A 63 8.52 11.47 -4.34
C SER A 63 8.79 10.42 -3.26
N GLY A 64 8.54 9.12 -3.53
CA GLY A 64 8.82 8.03 -2.60
C GLY A 64 7.61 7.45 -1.88
N LYS A 65 6.38 7.95 -2.08
CA LYS A 65 5.15 7.52 -1.37
C LYS A 65 4.93 6.00 -1.40
N SER A 66 4.80 5.42 -2.59
CA SER A 66 4.58 3.97 -2.75
C SER A 66 5.77 3.13 -2.26
N THR A 67 6.99 3.67 -2.36
CA THR A 67 8.19 3.04 -1.79
C THR A 67 8.11 2.97 -0.27
N MET A 68 7.74 4.06 0.37
CA MET A 68 7.56 4.14 1.82
C MET A 68 6.43 3.19 2.29
N LEU A 69 5.27 3.19 1.62
CA LEU A 69 4.19 2.26 1.96
C LEU A 69 4.60 0.79 1.86
N ARG A 70 5.36 0.42 0.82
CA ARG A 70 5.85 -0.96 0.64
C ARG A 70 6.86 -1.36 1.71
N ALA A 71 7.69 -0.44 2.19
CA ALA A 71 8.58 -0.70 3.32
C ALA A 71 7.80 -0.89 4.62
N ILE A 72 6.78 -0.05 4.88
CA ILE A 72 5.88 -0.20 6.04
C ILE A 72 5.13 -1.54 5.97
N ALA A 73 4.72 -1.97 4.78
CA ALA A 73 4.10 -3.28 4.55
C ALA A 73 5.08 -4.47 4.71
N GLY A 74 6.35 -4.22 4.98
CA GLY A 74 7.36 -5.29 5.12
C GLY A 74 7.75 -5.99 3.81
N ILE A 75 7.37 -5.44 2.63
CA ILE A 75 7.72 -6.02 1.32
C ILE A 75 9.22 -5.99 1.09
N PHE A 76 9.92 -5.01 1.64
CA PHE A 76 11.38 -4.96 1.71
C PHE A 76 11.85 -4.19 2.95
N SER A 77 13.06 -4.49 3.41
CA SER A 77 13.65 -3.84 4.56
C SER A 77 14.22 -2.46 4.20
N PRO A 78 14.20 -1.49 5.12
CA PRO A 78 14.93 -0.24 4.98
C PRO A 78 16.44 -0.47 4.81
N ASP A 79 17.12 0.46 4.11
CA ASP A 79 18.59 0.50 4.08
C ASP A 79 19.16 1.06 5.39
N GLU A 80 18.47 2.05 5.98
CA GLU A 80 18.80 2.63 7.30
C GLU A 80 17.49 3.05 7.99
N GLY A 81 17.54 3.23 9.31
CA GLY A 81 16.39 3.55 10.14
C GLY A 81 15.56 2.32 10.54
N SER A 82 14.37 2.56 11.05
CA SER A 82 13.50 1.49 11.54
C SER A 82 12.02 1.80 11.34
N ILE A 83 11.23 0.73 11.25
CA ILE A 83 9.77 0.76 11.23
C ILE A 83 9.31 -0.15 12.36
N ASP A 84 8.54 0.40 13.31
CA ASP A 84 7.94 -0.34 14.41
C ASP A 84 6.40 -0.29 14.30
N LEU A 85 5.80 -1.46 14.16
CA LEU A 85 4.34 -1.63 14.09
C LEU A 85 3.71 -1.85 15.46
N HIS A 86 4.50 -1.84 16.54
CA HIS A 86 4.05 -2.08 17.91
C HIS A 86 3.19 -3.34 18.07
N GLY A 87 3.50 -4.40 17.32
CA GLY A 87 2.76 -5.66 17.31
C GLY A 87 1.47 -5.66 16.49
N ASN A 88 1.14 -4.56 15.82
CA ASN A 88 -0.02 -4.49 14.94
C ASN A 88 0.23 -5.24 13.62
N SER A 89 -0.82 -5.86 13.10
CA SER A 89 -0.85 -6.41 11.75
C SER A 89 -0.96 -5.29 10.72
N VAL A 90 -0.32 -5.47 9.55
CA VAL A 90 -0.37 -4.49 8.46
C VAL A 90 -0.76 -5.15 7.15
N SER A 91 -1.63 -4.52 6.39
CA SER A 91 -1.96 -4.94 5.02
C SER A 91 -1.82 -3.78 4.04
N LEU A 92 -1.23 -4.05 2.88
CA LEU A 92 -1.20 -3.12 1.76
C LEU A 92 -2.31 -3.48 0.76
N LEU A 93 -3.27 -2.57 0.60
CA LEU A 93 -4.33 -2.69 -0.39
C LEU A 93 -3.75 -2.46 -1.79
N SER A 94 -3.05 -3.45 -2.30
CA SER A 94 -2.50 -3.45 -3.65
C SER A 94 -3.11 -4.59 -4.48
N ILE A 95 -3.27 -4.35 -5.77
CA ILE A 95 -3.97 -5.28 -6.67
C ILE A 95 -3.14 -6.56 -6.84
N GLY A 96 -3.60 -7.67 -6.23
CA GLY A 96 -3.14 -9.03 -6.55
C GLY A 96 -1.72 -9.38 -6.14
N VAL A 97 -1.27 -8.95 -4.97
CA VAL A 97 0.02 -9.37 -4.41
C VAL A 97 0.02 -10.88 -4.19
N GLY A 98 1.01 -11.56 -4.76
CA GLY A 98 1.25 -12.99 -4.55
C GLY A 98 0.38 -13.93 -5.36
N PHE A 99 -0.52 -13.45 -6.22
CA PHE A 99 -1.36 -14.34 -7.04
C PHE A 99 -0.52 -15.27 -7.94
N GLN A 100 -0.76 -16.55 -7.79
CA GLN A 100 -0.20 -17.59 -8.66
C GLN A 100 -1.19 -17.90 -9.78
N ARG A 101 -0.76 -17.69 -11.01
CA ARG A 101 -1.64 -17.76 -12.20
C ARG A 101 -2.26 -19.13 -12.45
N GLU A 102 -1.59 -20.20 -12.02
CA GLU A 102 -2.00 -21.58 -12.21
C GLU A 102 -2.99 -22.06 -11.12
N LEU A 103 -3.05 -21.37 -9.98
CA LEU A 103 -3.97 -21.66 -8.89
C LEU A 103 -5.34 -21.05 -9.15
N THR A 104 -6.37 -21.68 -8.59
CA THR A 104 -7.75 -21.18 -8.59
C THR A 104 -7.88 -19.89 -7.79
N GLY A 105 -9.00 -19.18 -7.94
CA GLY A 105 -9.31 -18.02 -7.13
C GLY A 105 -9.35 -18.37 -5.65
N ARG A 106 -9.94 -19.51 -5.28
CA ARG A 106 -10.03 -20.01 -3.91
C ARG A 106 -8.65 -20.31 -3.30
N GLU A 107 -7.78 -20.95 -4.04
CA GLU A 107 -6.41 -21.20 -3.60
C GLU A 107 -5.60 -19.90 -3.46
N ASN A 108 -5.81 -18.94 -4.37
CA ASN A 108 -5.19 -17.61 -4.27
C ASN A 108 -5.71 -16.79 -3.08
N ILE A 109 -6.96 -16.96 -2.65
CA ILE A 109 -7.45 -16.36 -1.39
C ILE A 109 -6.59 -16.83 -0.22
N VAL A 110 -6.37 -18.15 -0.09
CA VAL A 110 -5.56 -18.73 0.98
C VAL A 110 -4.13 -18.23 0.91
N LEU A 111 -3.51 -18.33 -0.27
CA LEU A 111 -2.12 -17.91 -0.47
C LEU A 111 -1.92 -16.42 -0.13
N SER A 112 -2.79 -15.55 -0.67
CA SER A 112 -2.70 -14.11 -0.42
C SER A 112 -2.96 -13.74 1.03
N GLY A 113 -3.94 -14.38 1.67
CA GLY A 113 -4.23 -14.14 3.09
C GLY A 113 -3.04 -14.52 3.98
N MET A 114 -2.39 -15.64 3.70
CA MET A 114 -1.16 -16.04 4.42
C MET A 114 0.00 -15.09 4.16
N LEU A 115 0.16 -14.56 2.95
CA LEU A 115 1.17 -13.55 2.62
C LEU A 115 0.89 -12.20 3.32
N LEU A 116 -0.37 -11.92 3.65
CA LEU A 116 -0.76 -10.75 4.46
C LEU A 116 -0.58 -10.98 5.97
N GLY A 117 -0.06 -12.15 6.38
CA GLY A 117 0.24 -12.47 7.78
C GLY A 117 -0.89 -13.18 8.54
N PHE A 118 -2.01 -13.52 7.89
CA PHE A 118 -3.10 -14.30 8.50
C PHE A 118 -2.79 -15.79 8.51
N SER A 119 -3.23 -16.51 9.52
CA SER A 119 -3.18 -17.97 9.51
C SER A 119 -4.17 -18.56 8.49
N GLU A 120 -3.89 -19.76 7.98
CA GLU A 120 -4.79 -20.44 7.06
C GLU A 120 -6.20 -20.60 7.66
N ALA A 121 -6.32 -20.86 8.96
CA ALA A 121 -7.59 -20.99 9.65
C ALA A 121 -8.41 -19.68 9.59
N GLN A 122 -7.79 -18.54 9.88
CA GLN A 122 -8.43 -17.22 9.79
C GLN A 122 -8.90 -16.91 8.37
N VAL A 123 -8.07 -17.22 7.35
CA VAL A 123 -8.45 -17.00 5.95
C VAL A 123 -9.62 -17.91 5.55
N ARG A 124 -9.62 -19.17 5.97
CA ARG A 124 -10.71 -20.12 5.67
C ARG A 124 -12.01 -19.72 6.33
N GLU A 125 -11.97 -19.19 7.54
CA GLU A 125 -13.14 -18.64 8.24
C GLU A 125 -13.81 -17.50 7.45
N LYS A 126 -13.01 -16.68 6.78
CA LYS A 126 -13.49 -15.54 5.96
C LYS A 126 -13.72 -15.88 4.48
N MET A 127 -13.47 -17.11 4.06
CA MET A 127 -13.50 -17.55 2.66
C MET A 127 -14.80 -17.20 1.95
N ASP A 128 -15.93 -17.58 2.55
CA ASP A 128 -17.25 -17.38 1.93
C ASP A 128 -17.60 -15.89 1.81
N GLU A 129 -17.25 -15.09 2.81
CA GLU A 129 -17.43 -13.63 2.78
C GLU A 129 -16.61 -12.98 1.66
N ILE A 130 -15.35 -13.42 1.48
CA ILE A 130 -14.48 -12.95 0.40
C ILE A 130 -15.06 -13.30 -0.98
N ILE A 131 -15.52 -14.55 -1.15
CA ILE A 131 -16.09 -15.03 -2.42
C ILE A 131 -17.37 -14.28 -2.76
N GLU A 132 -18.27 -14.10 -1.80
CA GLU A 132 -19.50 -13.34 -1.99
C GLU A 132 -19.21 -11.87 -2.32
N PHE A 133 -18.21 -11.28 -1.66
CA PHE A 133 -17.82 -9.90 -1.95
C PHE A 133 -17.23 -9.77 -3.35
N ALA A 134 -16.35 -10.66 -3.78
CA ALA A 134 -15.72 -10.65 -5.10
C ALA A 134 -16.74 -10.85 -6.22
N ASN A 135 -17.80 -11.63 -5.96
CA ASN A 135 -18.89 -11.92 -6.89
C ASN A 135 -18.40 -12.36 -8.28
N LEU A 136 -17.57 -13.41 -8.29
CA LEU A 136 -16.97 -13.99 -9.52
C LEU A 136 -17.72 -15.22 -10.03
N GLY A 137 -18.74 -15.71 -9.31
CA GLY A 137 -19.50 -16.92 -9.68
C GLY A 137 -18.59 -18.16 -9.77
N GLU A 138 -18.81 -18.98 -10.78
CA GLU A 138 -18.07 -20.23 -11.01
C GLU A 138 -16.56 -20.01 -11.29
N PHE A 139 -16.18 -18.79 -11.69
CA PHE A 139 -14.77 -18.49 -11.94
C PHE A 139 -13.89 -18.62 -10.69
N ILE A 140 -14.47 -18.58 -9.49
CA ILE A 140 -13.70 -18.71 -8.24
C ILE A 140 -12.92 -20.05 -8.15
N ASP A 141 -13.44 -21.10 -8.79
CA ASP A 141 -12.84 -22.43 -8.84
C ASP A 141 -12.04 -22.67 -10.12
N MET A 142 -11.86 -21.62 -10.96
CA MET A 142 -11.02 -21.65 -12.15
C MET A 142 -9.64 -21.01 -11.89
N PRO A 143 -8.58 -21.44 -12.62
CA PRO A 143 -7.26 -20.83 -12.53
C PRO A 143 -7.29 -19.33 -12.85
N VAL A 144 -6.60 -18.52 -12.05
CA VAL A 144 -6.58 -17.04 -12.17
C VAL A 144 -6.03 -16.57 -13.52
N LYS A 145 -5.25 -17.38 -14.22
CA LYS A 145 -4.82 -17.08 -15.59
C LYS A 145 -5.98 -16.86 -16.58
N THR A 146 -7.18 -17.37 -16.26
CA THR A 146 -8.38 -17.20 -17.08
C THR A 146 -9.15 -15.91 -16.77
N TYR A 147 -8.74 -15.17 -15.73
CA TYR A 147 -9.44 -13.98 -15.27
C TYR A 147 -9.16 -12.78 -16.18
N SER A 148 -10.18 -11.96 -16.37
CA SER A 148 -9.98 -10.60 -16.86
C SER A 148 -9.27 -9.74 -15.81
N SER A 149 -8.68 -8.61 -16.22
CA SER A 149 -8.05 -7.67 -15.29
C SER A 149 -9.03 -7.18 -14.22
N GLY A 150 -10.30 -6.97 -14.59
CA GLY A 150 -11.36 -6.59 -13.65
C GLY A 150 -11.68 -7.67 -12.63
N MET A 151 -11.73 -8.95 -13.01
CA MET A 151 -11.94 -10.09 -12.10
C MET A 151 -10.77 -10.25 -11.14
N HIS A 152 -9.54 -10.13 -11.67
CA HIS A 152 -8.32 -10.16 -10.86
C HIS A 152 -8.34 -9.08 -9.78
N SER A 153 -8.67 -7.85 -10.17
CA SER A 153 -8.74 -6.72 -9.25
C SER A 153 -9.86 -6.86 -8.22
N LYS A 154 -11.04 -7.42 -8.62
CA LYS A 154 -12.14 -7.69 -7.70
C LYS A 154 -11.75 -8.69 -6.61
N LEU A 155 -11.11 -9.80 -7.00
CA LEU A 155 -10.68 -10.80 -6.03
C LEU A 155 -9.62 -10.23 -5.07
N ALA A 156 -8.61 -9.55 -5.61
CA ALA A 156 -7.55 -8.95 -4.81
C ALA A 156 -8.08 -7.95 -3.79
N PHE A 157 -8.96 -7.05 -4.21
CA PHE A 157 -9.61 -6.10 -3.32
C PHE A 157 -10.44 -6.81 -2.24
N SER A 158 -11.21 -7.85 -2.61
CA SER A 158 -12.08 -8.57 -1.68
C SER A 158 -11.29 -9.23 -0.56
N ILE A 159 -10.15 -9.84 -0.89
CA ILE A 159 -9.26 -10.46 0.10
C ILE A 159 -8.81 -9.42 1.13
N THR A 160 -8.23 -8.31 0.67
CA THR A 160 -7.68 -7.28 1.57
C THR A 160 -8.75 -6.50 2.34
N ALA A 161 -9.94 -6.33 1.76
CA ALA A 161 -11.03 -5.60 2.41
C ALA A 161 -11.81 -6.43 3.44
N ILE A 162 -11.72 -7.75 3.38
CA ILE A 162 -12.42 -8.68 4.31
C ILE A 162 -11.46 -9.23 5.36
N LEU A 163 -10.19 -9.46 5.01
CA LEU A 163 -9.16 -9.80 5.97
C LEU A 163 -8.68 -8.51 6.66
N GLU A 164 -9.31 -8.20 7.76
CA GLU A 164 -9.13 -6.94 8.50
C GLU A 164 -7.80 -6.94 9.26
N SER A 165 -6.90 -5.99 8.93
CA SER A 165 -5.65 -5.72 9.65
C SER A 165 -5.79 -4.48 10.53
N ASP A 166 -4.96 -4.36 11.57
CA ASP A 166 -4.91 -3.21 12.48
C ASP A 166 -4.47 -1.93 11.75
N ILE A 167 -3.51 -2.07 10.81
CA ILE A 167 -3.00 -0.99 9.96
C ILE A 167 -3.30 -1.31 8.50
N MET A 168 -4.04 -0.43 7.83
CA MET A 168 -4.36 -0.54 6.42
C MET A 168 -3.61 0.50 5.60
N LEU A 169 -2.86 0.05 4.61
CA LEU A 169 -2.15 0.90 3.67
C LEU A 169 -2.87 0.91 2.33
N ILE A 170 -3.17 2.10 1.80
CA ILE A 170 -3.92 2.28 0.55
C ILE A 170 -3.06 3.09 -0.42
N ASP A 171 -2.62 2.46 -1.51
CA ASP A 171 -1.85 3.11 -2.57
C ASP A 171 -2.75 3.36 -3.79
N GLU A 172 -3.40 4.54 -3.84
CA GLU A 172 -4.15 5.09 -4.99
C GLU A 172 -5.30 4.25 -5.59
N VAL A 173 -5.61 3.08 -5.04
CA VAL A 173 -6.48 2.06 -5.67
C VAL A 173 -7.95 2.16 -5.22
N LEU A 174 -8.59 3.32 -5.37
CA LEU A 174 -10.05 3.45 -5.10
C LEU A 174 -10.94 3.15 -6.33
N SER A 175 -10.36 2.77 -7.48
CA SER A 175 -11.10 2.58 -8.74
C SER A 175 -10.94 1.18 -9.32
N VAL A 176 -11.43 0.14 -8.62
CA VAL A 176 -11.30 -1.26 -9.01
C VAL A 176 -12.59 -1.80 -9.64
N GLY A 177 -12.46 -2.55 -10.75
CA GLY A 177 -13.57 -3.29 -11.36
C GLY A 177 -14.55 -2.43 -12.18
N ASP A 178 -15.74 -3.00 -12.43
CA ASP A 178 -16.84 -2.31 -13.11
C ASP A 178 -17.53 -1.26 -12.21
N SER A 179 -18.44 -0.47 -12.78
CA SER A 179 -19.13 0.63 -12.07
C SER A 179 -19.88 0.16 -10.80
N LYS A 180 -20.46 -1.05 -10.83
CA LYS A 180 -21.18 -1.64 -9.69
C LYS A 180 -20.21 -2.03 -8.57
N PHE A 181 -19.08 -2.64 -8.93
CA PHE A 181 -18.05 -3.03 -7.97
C PHE A 181 -17.31 -1.81 -7.40
N LYS A 182 -17.07 -0.77 -8.22
CA LYS A 182 -16.52 0.51 -7.74
C LYS A 182 -17.35 1.11 -6.62
N LYS A 183 -18.68 1.14 -6.76
CA LYS A 183 -19.57 1.63 -5.70
C LYS A 183 -19.52 0.75 -4.45
N LYS A 184 -19.50 -0.59 -4.63
CA LYS A 184 -19.43 -1.56 -3.52
C LYS A 184 -18.09 -1.43 -2.77
N SER A 185 -16.98 -1.37 -3.49
CA SER A 185 -15.63 -1.21 -2.92
C SER A 185 -15.47 0.13 -2.21
N TYR A 186 -15.96 1.22 -2.77
CA TYR A 186 -15.94 2.53 -2.13
C TYR A 186 -16.72 2.55 -0.80
N ASN A 187 -17.92 1.94 -0.77
CA ASN A 187 -18.72 1.85 0.45
C ASN A 187 -18.02 1.01 1.53
N LYS A 188 -17.41 -0.13 1.14
CA LYS A 188 -16.63 -0.97 2.08
C LYS A 188 -15.42 -0.20 2.60
N MET A 189 -14.72 0.55 1.74
CA MET A 189 -13.61 1.41 2.14
C MET A 189 -14.04 2.48 3.15
N LYS A 190 -15.14 3.19 2.89
CA LYS A 190 -15.69 4.16 3.87
C LYS A 190 -15.99 3.50 5.21
N GLN A 191 -16.58 2.32 5.19
CA GLN A 191 -16.85 1.55 6.42
C GLN A 191 -15.55 1.21 7.17
N LEU A 192 -14.53 0.70 6.46
CA LEU A 192 -13.23 0.35 7.04
C LEU A 192 -12.49 1.55 7.62
N ILE A 193 -12.54 2.69 6.92
CA ILE A 193 -11.91 3.96 7.34
C ILE A 193 -12.66 4.59 8.53
N SER A 194 -13.99 4.38 8.62
CA SER A 194 -14.81 4.92 9.71
C SER A 194 -14.67 4.13 11.03
N ASP A 195 -14.00 2.99 10.99
CA ASP A 195 -13.70 2.19 12.18
C ASP A 195 -12.58 2.86 12.99
N LYS A 196 -12.94 3.42 14.15
CA LYS A 196 -12.01 4.18 15.01
C LYS A 196 -10.89 3.34 15.63
N ASP A 197 -11.02 2.04 15.61
CA ASP A 197 -9.99 1.12 16.11
C ASP A 197 -8.93 0.81 15.04
N ARG A 198 -9.16 1.24 13.80
CA ARG A 198 -8.30 0.97 12.65
C ARG A 198 -7.45 2.17 12.28
N THR A 199 -6.15 1.93 12.12
CA THR A 199 -5.20 2.93 11.62
C THR A 199 -5.08 2.81 10.10
N VAL A 200 -5.17 3.93 9.38
CA VAL A 200 -5.17 3.91 7.91
C VAL A 200 -4.16 4.90 7.35
N LEU A 201 -3.34 4.46 6.40
CA LEU A 201 -2.46 5.34 5.61
C LEU A 201 -2.95 5.34 4.16
N ILE A 202 -3.27 6.51 3.61
CA ILE A 202 -3.85 6.67 2.27
C ILE A 202 -2.94 7.52 1.41
N VAL A 203 -2.41 6.98 0.33
CA VAL A 203 -1.82 7.78 -0.76
C VAL A 203 -2.91 8.14 -1.76
N SER A 204 -3.12 9.41 -2.01
CA SER A 204 -4.06 9.89 -3.02
C SER A 204 -3.56 11.18 -3.68
N HIS A 205 -3.93 11.37 -4.95
CA HIS A 205 -3.75 12.64 -5.66
C HIS A 205 -4.98 13.56 -5.58
N ASN A 206 -6.08 13.09 -4.99
CA ASN A 206 -7.30 13.86 -4.83
C ASN A 206 -7.34 14.52 -3.45
N SER A 207 -7.07 15.84 -3.42
CA SER A 207 -7.09 16.63 -2.18
C SER A 207 -8.46 16.63 -1.49
N ASP A 208 -9.56 16.63 -2.24
CA ASP A 208 -10.91 16.65 -1.65
C ASP A 208 -11.19 15.36 -0.88
N THR A 209 -10.78 14.20 -1.44
CA THR A 209 -10.87 12.91 -0.75
C THR A 209 -10.04 12.91 0.54
N LEU A 210 -8.84 13.48 0.52
CA LEU A 210 -8.00 13.56 1.72
C LEU A 210 -8.55 14.53 2.76
N LYS A 211 -9.15 15.66 2.34
CA LYS A 211 -9.84 16.59 3.24
C LYS A 211 -11.04 15.95 3.93
N GLU A 212 -11.80 15.09 3.21
CA GLU A 212 -12.97 14.41 3.76
C GLU A 212 -12.62 13.28 4.73
N LEU A 213 -11.55 12.53 4.44
CA LEU A 213 -11.28 11.26 5.12
C LEU A 213 -10.16 11.33 6.16
N CYS A 214 -9.14 12.18 5.96
CA CYS A 214 -7.92 12.14 6.76
C CYS A 214 -8.00 13.06 7.99
N THR A 215 -7.41 12.57 9.08
CA THR A 215 -7.24 13.36 10.32
C THR A 215 -5.92 14.15 10.28
N SER A 216 -4.93 13.65 9.56
CA SER A 216 -3.66 14.31 9.30
C SER A 216 -3.14 14.02 7.88
N VAL A 217 -2.21 14.83 7.39
CA VAL A 217 -1.57 14.67 6.08
C VAL A 217 -0.07 14.84 6.20
N LEU A 218 0.67 13.92 5.57
CA LEU A 218 2.10 13.95 5.39
C LEU A 218 2.40 14.36 3.93
N TRP A 219 3.17 15.43 3.74
CA TRP A 219 3.68 15.83 2.44
C TRP A 219 5.10 15.34 2.24
N LEU A 220 5.27 14.45 1.26
CA LEU A 220 6.55 13.90 0.84
C LEU A 220 7.03 14.57 -0.45
N HIS A 221 8.27 15.09 -0.46
CA HIS A 221 8.89 15.74 -1.61
C HIS A 221 10.33 15.24 -1.77
N GLU A 222 10.66 14.70 -2.95
CA GLU A 222 12.00 14.17 -3.28
C GLU A 222 12.59 13.23 -2.23
N GLY A 223 11.74 12.40 -1.62
CA GLY A 223 12.12 11.43 -0.61
C GLY A 223 12.14 11.97 0.82
N GLU A 224 11.92 13.25 1.04
CA GLU A 224 11.95 13.91 2.36
C GLU A 224 10.55 14.33 2.81
N MET A 225 10.31 14.32 4.12
CA MET A 225 9.09 14.86 4.70
C MET A 225 9.19 16.39 4.75
N ARG A 226 8.32 17.08 4.01
CA ARG A 226 8.22 18.53 4.02
C ARG A 226 7.35 19.07 5.14
N MET A 227 6.21 18.41 5.34
CA MET A 227 5.22 18.84 6.32
C MET A 227 4.40 17.65 6.80
N LEU A 228 4.00 17.68 8.07
CA LEU A 228 3.03 16.78 8.68
C LEU A 228 2.10 17.62 9.56
N GLY A 229 0.80 17.52 9.35
CA GLY A 229 -0.18 18.33 10.09
C GLY A 229 -1.59 18.06 9.64
N LYS A 230 -2.51 18.96 9.99
CA LYS A 230 -3.91 18.85 9.60
C LYS A 230 -4.11 19.04 8.09
N PRO A 231 -5.12 18.42 7.49
CA PRO A 231 -5.41 18.58 6.06
C PRO A 231 -5.55 20.05 5.63
N GLU A 232 -6.17 20.88 6.47
CA GLU A 232 -6.41 22.30 6.20
C GLU A 232 -5.13 23.14 6.15
N GLU A 233 -4.03 22.64 6.73
CA GLU A 233 -2.74 23.31 6.75
C GLU A 233 -1.84 22.79 5.62
N VAL A 234 -1.76 21.46 5.48
CA VAL A 234 -0.81 20.79 4.57
C VAL A 234 -1.26 20.86 3.11
N LEU A 235 -2.56 20.61 2.83
CA LEU A 235 -3.04 20.53 1.46
C LEU A 235 -2.97 21.87 0.71
N PRO A 236 -3.35 23.03 1.28
CA PRO A 236 -3.17 24.31 0.61
C PRO A 236 -1.69 24.62 0.30
N ALA A 237 -0.78 24.37 1.25
CA ALA A 237 0.65 24.56 1.04
C ALA A 237 1.22 23.65 -0.08
N TYR A 238 0.72 22.41 -0.15
CA TYR A 238 1.06 21.47 -1.21
C TYR A 238 0.52 21.93 -2.57
N GLU A 239 -0.74 22.38 -2.65
CA GLU A 239 -1.38 22.86 -3.88
C GLU A 239 -0.69 24.12 -4.43
N GLU A 240 -0.33 25.07 -3.56
CA GLU A 240 0.45 26.25 -3.92
C GLU A 240 1.83 25.89 -4.50
N PHE A 241 2.50 24.91 -3.89
CA PHE A 241 3.79 24.43 -4.40
C PHE A 241 3.68 23.70 -5.75
N MET A 242 2.51 23.11 -6.05
CA MET A 242 2.26 22.35 -7.28
C MET A 242 1.80 23.21 -8.45
N SER A 243 1.30 24.44 -8.19
CA SER A 243 0.85 25.41 -9.20
C SER A 243 2.04 26.10 -9.89
#